data_142fd12274329938a0301cf322652876
#
_entry.id   142fd12274329938a0301cf322652876
#
_cell.length_a   1.000
_cell.length_b   1.000
_cell.length_c   1.000
_cell.angle_alpha   90.00
_cell.angle_beta   90.00
_cell.angle_gamma   90.00
#
_symmetry.space_group_name_H-M   'P 1'
#
loop_
_entity.id
_entity.type
_entity.pdbx_description
1 polymer ?
#
loop_
_entity_poly.entity_id
_entity_poly.type
_entity_poly.pdbx_seq_one_letter_code
_entity_poly.pdbx_strand_id
1 'polypeptide(L)' 'MNDLPIAPIDRLIRKSGAERVSEDASEAMSKVIVEFVQDLSAQAYKLAKHAGRKTITAEDIQFAAKEF' A
#
# COMPACT_ATOMS: atom_id res chain seq x y z
N MET A 1 14.39 -1.69 0.72
CA MET A 1 13.76 -2.97 0.46
C MET A 1 12.57 -2.78 -0.47
N ASN A 2 12.60 -3.45 -1.59
CA ASN A 2 11.56 -3.26 -2.60
C ASN A 2 11.34 -4.55 -3.34
N ASP A 3 10.51 -5.40 -2.74
CA ASP A 3 10.25 -6.73 -3.24
C ASP A 3 8.98 -6.84 -4.08
N LEU A 4 8.35 -5.69 -4.36
CA LEU A 4 7.11 -5.70 -5.13
C LEU A 4 7.40 -5.94 -6.60
N PRO A 5 6.65 -6.85 -7.25
CA PRO A 5 6.84 -7.10 -8.68
C PRO A 5 6.44 -5.86 -9.48
N ILE A 6 7.28 -5.52 -10.45
CA ILE A 6 7.10 -4.30 -11.24
C ILE A 6 5.97 -4.44 -12.27
N ALA A 7 5.83 -5.61 -12.87
CA ALA A 7 4.86 -5.80 -13.95
C ALA A 7 3.40 -5.54 -13.52
N PRO A 8 2.92 -6.06 -12.38
CA PRO A 8 1.58 -5.72 -11.92
C PRO A 8 1.41 -4.24 -11.62
N ILE A 9 2.45 -3.59 -11.09
CA ILE A 9 2.40 -2.17 -10.79
C ILE A 9 2.29 -1.36 -12.09
N ASP A 10 3.08 -1.72 -13.08
CA ASP A 10 3.04 -1.08 -14.40
C ASP A 10 1.62 -1.17 -14.99
N ARG A 11 1.01 -2.36 -14.92
CA ARG A 11 -0.35 -2.55 -15.44
C ARG A 11 -1.37 -1.67 -14.72
N LEU A 12 -1.25 -1.55 -13.40
CA LEU A 12 -2.15 -0.73 -12.62
C LEU A 12 -2.01 0.75 -12.98
N ILE A 13 -0.77 1.21 -13.17
CA ILE A 13 -0.54 2.59 -13.57
C ILE A 13 -1.17 2.84 -14.95
N ARG A 14 -1.02 1.90 -15.88
CA ARG A 14 -1.59 2.04 -17.23
C ARG A 14 -3.11 2.12 -17.20
N LYS A 15 -3.75 1.50 -16.22
CA LYS A 15 -5.19 1.57 -16.09
C LYS A 15 -5.70 2.98 -15.80
N SER A 16 -4.82 3.88 -15.37
CA SER A 16 -5.19 5.27 -15.14
C SER A 16 -5.40 6.03 -16.45
N GLY A 17 -4.96 5.44 -17.56
CA GLY A 17 -5.06 6.05 -18.88
C GLY A 17 -3.72 6.37 -19.51
N ALA A 18 -2.63 6.17 -18.78
CA ALA A 18 -1.30 6.44 -19.32
C ALA A 18 -0.93 5.42 -20.40
N GLU A 19 -0.51 5.89 -21.56
CA GLU A 19 -0.10 5.00 -22.64
C GLU A 19 1.27 4.41 -22.39
N ARG A 20 2.11 5.16 -21.71
CA ARG A 20 3.48 4.73 -21.41
C ARG A 20 3.81 4.97 -19.96
N VAL A 21 4.56 4.05 -19.41
CA VAL A 21 5.04 4.15 -18.03
C VAL A 21 6.52 3.81 -18.07
N SER A 22 7.34 4.74 -17.63
CA SER A 22 8.79 4.47 -17.59
C SER A 22 9.09 3.44 -16.50
N GLU A 23 10.20 2.75 -16.65
CA GLU A 23 10.65 1.80 -15.63
C GLU A 23 10.87 2.52 -14.31
N ASP A 24 11.44 3.72 -14.35
CA ASP A 24 11.66 4.53 -13.16
C ASP A 24 10.35 4.88 -12.46
N ALA A 25 9.30 5.13 -13.25
CA ALA A 25 8.00 5.44 -12.66
C ALA A 25 7.42 4.26 -11.89
N SER A 26 7.55 3.06 -12.45
CA SER A 26 7.07 1.85 -11.76
C SER A 26 7.86 1.59 -10.49
N GLU A 27 9.17 1.80 -10.52
CA GLU A 27 10.01 1.65 -9.34
C GLU A 27 9.65 2.68 -8.28
N ALA A 28 9.43 3.92 -8.68
CA ALA A 28 9.04 4.97 -7.75
C ALA A 28 7.71 4.66 -7.10
N MET A 29 6.75 4.18 -7.89
CA MET A 29 5.45 3.79 -7.37
C MET A 29 5.59 2.65 -6.36
N SER A 30 6.47 1.69 -6.66
CA SER A 30 6.72 0.57 -5.76
C SER A 30 7.19 1.05 -4.39
N LYS A 31 8.09 2.02 -4.36
CA LYS A 31 8.57 2.59 -3.09
C LYS A 31 7.46 3.31 -2.34
N VAL A 32 6.64 4.05 -3.06
CA VAL A 32 5.50 4.76 -2.46
C VAL A 32 4.53 3.76 -1.85
N ILE A 33 4.28 2.65 -2.56
CA ILE A 33 3.37 1.62 -2.06
C ILE A 33 3.92 1.00 -0.77
N VAL A 34 5.22 0.71 -0.73
CA VAL A 34 5.84 0.13 0.48
C VAL A 34 5.66 1.08 1.66
N GLU A 35 5.94 2.35 1.47
CA GLU A 35 5.79 3.34 2.52
C GLU A 35 4.34 3.47 2.97
N PHE A 36 3.42 3.47 2.01
CA PHE A 36 2.01 3.56 2.31
C PHE A 36 1.54 2.35 3.12
N VAL A 37 1.98 1.15 2.73
CA VAL A 37 1.63 -0.07 3.46
C VAL A 37 2.16 0.00 4.88
N GLN A 38 3.39 0.46 5.07
CA GLN A 38 3.97 0.58 6.40
C GLN A 38 3.20 1.56 7.27
N ASP A 39 2.88 2.72 6.73
CA ASP A 39 2.14 3.74 7.47
C ASP A 39 0.73 3.28 7.79
N LEU A 40 0.05 2.71 6.80
CA LEU A 40 -1.31 2.21 6.99
C LEU A 40 -1.32 1.08 8.02
N SER A 41 -0.34 0.17 7.93
CA SER A 41 -0.25 -0.95 8.85
C SER A 41 -0.01 -0.49 10.28
N ALA A 42 0.80 0.56 10.45
CA ALA A 42 1.04 1.11 11.79
C ALA A 42 -0.26 1.64 12.40
N GLN A 43 -1.09 2.31 11.60
CA GLN A 43 -2.37 2.79 12.08
C GLN A 43 -3.32 1.63 12.37
N ALA A 44 -3.38 0.64 11.48
CA ALA A 44 -4.22 -0.53 11.69
C ALA A 44 -3.80 -1.31 12.93
N TYR A 45 -2.49 -1.40 13.17
CA TYR A 45 -1.99 -2.07 14.36
C TYR A 45 -2.45 -1.37 15.64
N LYS A 46 -2.46 -0.04 15.64
CA LYS A 46 -2.95 0.71 16.79
C LYS A 46 -4.41 0.36 17.09
N LEU A 47 -5.22 0.21 16.06
CA LEU A 47 -6.62 -0.18 16.23
C LEU A 47 -6.73 -1.57 16.84
N ALA A 48 -5.97 -2.52 16.31
CA ALA A 48 -5.96 -3.88 16.82
C ALA A 48 -5.53 -3.90 18.29
N LYS A 49 -4.44 -3.20 18.58
CA LYS A 49 -3.89 -3.15 19.93
C LYS A 49 -4.88 -2.53 20.91
N HIS A 50 -5.56 -1.48 20.49
CA HIS A 50 -6.55 -0.80 21.31
C HIS A 50 -7.70 -1.74 21.66
N ALA A 51 -8.03 -2.67 20.77
CA ALA A 51 -9.06 -3.68 20.99
C ALA A 51 -8.51 -4.91 21.71
N GLY A 52 -7.26 -4.89 22.15
CA GLY A 52 -6.66 -6.02 22.87
C GLY A 52 -6.28 -7.18 21.95
N ARG A 53 -6.14 -6.93 20.67
CA ARG A 53 -5.81 -7.97 19.70
C ARG A 53 -4.37 -7.84 19.22
N LYS A 54 -3.79 -8.98 18.82
CA LYS A 54 -2.45 -9.00 18.22
C LYS A 54 -2.51 -9.17 16.71
N THR A 55 -3.70 -9.41 16.19
CA THR A 55 -3.92 -9.64 14.77
C THR A 55 -4.56 -8.41 14.14
N ILE A 56 -4.01 -7.94 13.04
CA ILE A 56 -4.61 -6.89 12.24
C ILE A 56 -5.67 -7.55 11.36
N THR A 57 -6.89 -7.04 11.40
CA THR A 57 -7.99 -7.59 10.61
C THR A 57 -8.27 -6.71 9.39
N ALA A 58 -9.10 -7.23 8.49
CA ALA A 58 -9.53 -6.46 7.34
C ALA A 58 -10.22 -5.16 7.75
N GLU A 59 -11.02 -5.23 8.82
CA GLU A 59 -11.71 -4.04 9.33
C GLU A 59 -10.72 -2.98 9.79
N ASP A 60 -9.64 -3.41 10.45
CA ASP A 60 -8.61 -2.48 10.90
C ASP A 60 -7.99 -1.75 9.71
N ILE A 61 -7.69 -2.47 8.65
CA ILE A 61 -7.12 -1.91 7.43
C ILE A 61 -8.09 -0.92 6.79
N GLN A 62 -9.34 -1.33 6.64
CA GLN A 62 -10.35 -0.49 6.00
C GLN A 62 -10.61 0.78 6.80
N PHE A 63 -10.68 0.65 8.11
CA PHE A 63 -10.90 1.82 8.97
C PHE A 63 -9.70 2.76 8.91
N ALA A 64 -8.49 2.22 9.01
CA ALA A 64 -7.27 3.03 8.94
C ALA A 64 -7.16 3.75 7.59
N ALA A 65 -7.56 3.08 6.52
CA ALA A 65 -7.47 3.64 5.16
C ALA A 65 -8.30 4.90 5.00
N LYS A 66 -9.36 5.06 5.77
CA LYS A 66 -10.21 6.25 5.69
C LYS A 66 -9.51 7.51 6.18
N GLU A 67 -8.41 7.35 6.93
CA GLU A 67 -7.65 8.45 7.47
C GLU A 67 -6.57 8.97 6.51
N PHE A 68 -6.38 8.29 5.38
CA PHE A 68 -5.35 8.67 4.40
C PHE A 68 -5.92 9.34 3.16
#